data_432cb9aaa68355e7b386c9c56b3d9e11
#
_entry.id   432cb9aaa68355e7b386c9c56b3d9e11
#
_cell.length_a   1.000
_cell.length_b   1.000
_cell.length_c   1.000
_cell.angle_alpha   90.00
_cell.angle_beta   90.00
_cell.angle_gamma   90.00
#
_symmetry.space_group_name_H-M   'P 1'
#
loop_
_entity.id
_entity.type
_entity.pdbx_description
1 polymer ?
#
loop_
_entity_poly.entity_id
_entity_poly.type
_entity_poly.pdbx_seq_one_letter_code
_entity_poly.pdbx_strand_id
1 'polypeptide(L)'
;MDKDETLDRLERSLIAGRITRRTFLVGALATGLLSTQAASALADDLDDARKAQAQRLASLRHSYDYVVVGAGSAGCTLVGTLARREPSAEILLIEAGDWDTNPAVLDPRLWFTNLGTERDWNDVSIPSPSVNNHPIPEHTGRVVGGGSSINATIWARPFKADLDNWAKKTGDQRWGYRHGLKLFKSIENWQGTPNPAFRGTGGPVWVQPSADPLPLATAAIEGFREIGLPIVDDLNGEREITGNGFGYMNQIIKNGRRQSMARDFLYPVLTHSNVTVLVNTPVNRVLFKRHRADGVECVRDGRVITFGAKREVILSAGGFNTPKILMLSGIGDRNQLRAFGIPVRAHSPEVGKNVQDHILHGGCLFEAPEPFVYRNSAANVSGYLKSDPSLELPDISLVQIELPYASETIAAQFPAPPNTWALCGGLVSPRSRGTVTLRSANPADRPIVDMQFLSHPFDVAALERSIELAREVAASSAMKPFVVREVAPGRTLKGAELVNFVRDGTTTYFHSSGACRMGKDDHAVVDSQLRVNGVDNLRIADSTIMPRIVAVPTMPACVFIGLRMAEILTGHGHHDNREHTDSAPRA
;
A
#
# COMPACT_ATOMS: atom_id res chain seq x y z
N MET A 1 37.44 6.61 -12.66
CA MET A 1 36.40 5.58 -12.47
C MET A 1 35.08 6.28 -12.69
N ASP A 2 34.31 5.84 -13.65
CA ASP A 2 33.03 6.44 -14.01
C ASP A 2 32.05 6.29 -12.83
N LYS A 3 31.19 7.30 -12.63
CA LYS A 3 30.20 7.29 -11.53
C LYS A 3 29.23 6.13 -11.69
N ASP A 4 28.86 5.81 -12.93
CA ASP A 4 27.94 4.72 -13.25
C ASP A 4 28.58 3.34 -12.97
N GLU A 5 29.88 3.16 -13.25
CA GLU A 5 30.61 1.94 -12.95
C GLU A 5 30.76 1.69 -11.43
N THR A 6 30.85 2.77 -10.65
CA THR A 6 30.94 2.66 -9.18
C THR A 6 29.59 2.30 -8.56
N LEU A 7 28.48 2.87 -9.06
CA LEU A 7 27.12 2.53 -8.61
C LEU A 7 26.83 1.07 -8.88
N ASP A 8 27.05 0.63 -10.12
CA ASP A 8 26.82 -0.72 -10.56
C ASP A 8 27.62 -1.76 -9.72
N ARG A 9 28.86 -1.41 -9.33
CA ARG A 9 29.68 -2.25 -8.42
C ARG A 9 29.10 -2.29 -7.00
N LEU A 10 28.56 -1.17 -6.50
CA LEU A 10 27.95 -1.10 -5.16
C LEU A 10 26.62 -1.87 -5.14
N GLU A 11 25.81 -1.74 -6.19
CA GLU A 11 24.54 -2.47 -6.34
C GLU A 11 24.77 -3.98 -6.43
N ARG A 12 25.70 -4.42 -7.27
CA ARG A 12 26.09 -5.83 -7.36
C ARG A 12 26.59 -6.38 -6.02
N SER A 13 27.32 -5.57 -5.26
CA SER A 13 27.84 -5.98 -3.96
C SER A 13 26.73 -6.05 -2.90
N LEU A 14 25.73 -5.20 -2.96
CA LEU A 14 24.55 -5.23 -2.08
C LEU A 14 23.66 -6.44 -2.41
N ILE A 15 23.33 -6.64 -3.70
CA ILE A 15 22.52 -7.77 -4.18
C ILE A 15 23.19 -9.10 -3.83
N ALA A 16 24.52 -9.17 -3.96
CA ALA A 16 25.30 -10.35 -3.60
C ALA A 16 25.52 -10.52 -2.08
N GLY A 17 24.93 -9.69 -1.24
CA GLY A 17 25.10 -9.70 0.23
C GLY A 17 26.53 -9.40 0.71
N ARG A 18 27.41 -8.89 -0.18
CA ARG A 18 28.83 -8.61 0.13
C ARG A 18 29.04 -7.31 0.90
N ILE A 19 28.06 -6.38 0.83
CA ILE A 19 28.06 -5.14 1.62
C ILE A 19 26.70 -4.96 2.28
N THR A 20 26.69 -4.26 3.41
CA THR A 20 25.45 -3.91 4.09
C THR A 20 24.74 -2.75 3.35
N ARG A 21 23.44 -2.62 3.55
CA ARG A 21 22.63 -1.49 3.05
C ARG A 21 23.24 -0.13 3.46
N ARG A 22 23.77 -0.04 4.67
CA ARG A 22 24.46 1.17 5.16
C ARG A 22 25.71 1.47 4.35
N THR A 23 26.53 0.47 4.04
CA THR A 23 27.77 0.61 3.24
C THR A 23 27.43 1.02 1.80
N PHE A 24 26.35 0.48 1.22
CA PHE A 24 25.85 0.90 -0.08
C PHE A 24 25.47 2.39 -0.10
N LEU A 25 24.63 2.83 0.85
CA LEU A 25 24.19 4.22 0.94
C LEU A 25 25.35 5.21 1.15
N VAL A 26 26.30 4.87 2.01
CA VAL A 26 27.50 5.68 2.23
C VAL A 26 28.36 5.75 0.97
N GLY A 27 28.50 4.63 0.25
CA GLY A 27 29.23 4.57 -1.03
C GLY A 27 28.56 5.40 -2.13
N ALA A 28 27.23 5.32 -2.26
CA ALA A 28 26.46 6.08 -3.24
C ALA A 28 26.48 7.59 -2.96
N LEU A 29 26.46 8.00 -1.68
CA LEU A 29 26.64 9.39 -1.27
C LEU A 29 28.05 9.90 -1.55
N ALA A 30 29.08 9.11 -1.24
CA ALA A 30 30.49 9.48 -1.43
C ALA A 30 30.88 9.62 -2.91
N THR A 31 30.18 8.93 -3.82
CA THR A 31 30.41 9.00 -5.27
C THR A 31 29.64 10.13 -5.97
N GLY A 32 28.87 10.94 -5.23
CA GLY A 32 28.08 12.07 -5.78
C GLY A 32 26.94 11.64 -6.70
N LEU A 33 26.51 10.39 -6.62
CA LEU A 33 25.36 9.83 -7.34
C LEU A 33 24.03 10.35 -6.80
N LEU A 34 24.02 10.80 -5.54
CA LEU A 34 22.97 11.64 -4.97
C LEU A 34 23.43 13.09 -5.11
N SER A 35 22.87 13.86 -6.03
CA SER A 35 23.26 15.25 -6.21
C SER A 35 22.93 16.04 -4.94
N THR A 36 23.92 16.75 -4.40
CA THR A 36 23.77 17.65 -3.25
C THR A 36 22.72 18.75 -3.50
N GLN A 37 22.56 19.22 -4.75
CA GLN A 37 21.55 20.22 -5.10
C GLN A 37 20.12 19.67 -5.02
N ALA A 38 19.91 18.44 -5.42
CA ALA A 38 18.60 17.79 -5.31
C ALA A 38 18.24 17.48 -3.85
N ALA A 39 19.21 17.13 -3.02
CA ALA A 39 19.01 16.97 -1.58
C ALA A 39 18.79 18.32 -0.86
N SER A 40 19.48 19.39 -1.29
CA SER A 40 19.38 20.74 -0.73
C SER A 40 18.01 21.38 -0.94
N ALA A 41 17.46 21.37 -2.16
CA ALA A 41 16.17 22.01 -2.46
C ALA A 41 14.97 21.38 -1.73
N LEU A 42 15.08 20.12 -1.30
CA LEU A 42 14.04 19.48 -0.48
C LEU A 42 14.26 19.70 1.03
N ALA A 43 15.50 19.90 1.42
CA ALA A 43 15.81 20.22 2.81
C ALA A 43 15.13 21.54 3.20
N ASP A 44 15.15 22.54 2.32
CA ASP A 44 14.67 23.90 2.61
C ASP A 44 13.14 23.95 2.85
N ASP A 45 12.32 23.34 1.98
CA ASP A 45 10.84 23.33 2.13
C ASP A 45 10.36 22.57 3.37
N LEU A 46 11.12 21.54 3.78
CA LEU A 46 10.80 20.74 4.96
C LEU A 46 11.33 21.36 6.26
N ASP A 47 12.41 22.15 6.20
CA ASP A 47 13.02 22.71 7.40
C ASP A 47 12.08 23.68 8.10
N ASP A 48 11.36 24.54 7.38
CA ASP A 48 10.41 25.48 8.00
C ASP A 48 9.18 24.76 8.55
N ALA A 49 8.68 23.75 7.84
CA ALA A 49 7.61 22.90 8.34
C ALA A 49 8.02 22.14 9.62
N ARG A 50 9.24 21.59 9.66
CA ARG A 50 9.78 20.89 10.83
C ARG A 50 10.04 21.85 12.00
N LYS A 51 10.54 23.05 11.75
CA LYS A 51 10.70 24.10 12.76
C LYS A 51 9.34 24.50 13.37
N ALA A 52 8.31 24.68 12.54
CA ALA A 52 6.95 24.96 13.01
C ALA A 52 6.41 23.80 13.87
N GLN A 53 6.64 22.55 13.48
CA GLN A 53 6.27 21.40 14.29
C GLN A 53 7.09 21.31 15.59
N ALA A 54 8.40 21.55 15.55
CA ALA A 54 9.24 21.56 16.75
C ALA A 54 8.77 22.59 17.78
N GLN A 55 8.33 23.77 17.36
CA GLN A 55 7.75 24.78 18.25
C GLN A 55 6.46 24.29 18.92
N ARG A 56 5.58 23.57 18.18
CA ARG A 56 4.37 22.99 18.74
C ARG A 56 4.66 21.84 19.72
N LEU A 57 5.71 21.07 19.45
CA LEU A 57 6.14 20.01 20.36
C LEU A 57 6.66 20.54 21.70
N ALA A 58 7.15 21.79 21.75
CA ALA A 58 7.54 22.47 22.99
C ALA A 58 6.33 22.88 23.87
N SER A 59 5.12 22.93 23.29
CA SER A 59 3.88 23.32 23.96
C SER A 59 2.71 22.39 23.60
N LEU A 60 2.93 21.07 23.71
CA LEU A 60 1.92 20.06 23.43
C LEU A 60 0.67 20.26 24.30
N ARG A 61 -0.49 20.23 23.67
CA ARG A 61 -1.77 20.24 24.37
C ARG A 61 -2.09 18.87 24.92
N HIS A 62 -2.82 18.80 26.01
CA HIS A 62 -3.31 17.55 26.57
C HIS A 62 -4.52 16.96 25.80
N SER A 63 -5.22 17.77 25.02
CA SER A 63 -6.37 17.33 24.23
C SER A 63 -6.52 18.11 22.93
N TYR A 64 -7.05 17.43 21.92
CA TYR A 64 -7.31 17.92 20.57
C TYR A 64 -8.76 17.63 20.16
N ASP A 65 -9.24 18.25 19.10
CA ASP A 65 -10.57 17.89 18.59
C ASP A 65 -10.52 16.50 17.94
N TYR A 66 -9.49 16.26 17.13
CA TYR A 66 -9.26 14.97 16.48
C TYR A 66 -7.88 14.43 16.85
N VAL A 67 -7.83 13.13 17.17
CA VAL A 67 -6.58 12.39 17.35
C VAL A 67 -6.53 11.30 16.27
N VAL A 68 -5.63 11.44 15.32
CA VAL A 68 -5.41 10.48 14.21
C VAL A 68 -4.18 9.66 14.52
N VAL A 69 -4.31 8.33 14.51
CA VAL A 69 -3.25 7.37 14.83
C VAL A 69 -2.75 6.72 13.56
N GLY A 70 -1.52 7.02 13.15
CA GLY A 70 -0.86 6.55 11.93
C GLY A 70 -0.86 7.59 10.82
N ALA A 71 0.33 8.01 10.41
CA ALA A 71 0.58 8.91 9.29
C ALA A 71 0.81 8.13 7.98
N GLY A 72 0.06 7.05 7.74
CA GLY A 72 0.07 6.31 6.48
C GLY A 72 -0.68 7.05 5.37
N SER A 73 -0.88 6.37 4.21
CA SER A 73 -1.53 7.00 3.04
C SER A 73 -2.90 7.59 3.36
N ALA A 74 -3.75 6.87 4.09
CA ALA A 74 -5.07 7.35 4.48
C ALA A 74 -5.00 8.45 5.54
N GLY A 75 -4.15 8.29 6.58
CA GLY A 75 -3.99 9.27 7.66
C GLY A 75 -3.45 10.61 7.17
N CYS A 76 -2.43 10.61 6.31
CA CYS A 76 -1.90 11.85 5.70
C CYS A 76 -2.96 12.55 4.83
N THR A 77 -3.69 11.78 4.01
CA THR A 77 -4.77 12.32 3.16
C THR A 77 -5.90 12.91 4.00
N LEU A 78 -6.32 12.20 5.04
CA LEU A 78 -7.34 12.66 5.99
C LEU A 78 -6.92 13.98 6.64
N VAL A 79 -5.75 14.01 7.29
CA VAL A 79 -5.30 15.19 8.05
C VAL A 79 -5.08 16.37 7.13
N GLY A 80 -4.42 16.18 5.98
CA GLY A 80 -4.22 17.26 5.01
C GLY A 80 -5.50 17.84 4.45
N THR A 81 -6.53 17.00 4.26
CA THR A 81 -7.86 17.44 3.77
C THR A 81 -8.66 18.10 4.90
N LEU A 82 -8.70 17.49 6.08
CA LEU A 82 -9.46 17.98 7.23
C LEU A 82 -8.94 19.34 7.73
N ALA A 83 -7.61 19.51 7.79
CA ALA A 83 -6.99 20.75 8.25
C ALA A 83 -7.36 21.97 7.38
N ARG A 84 -7.57 21.75 6.08
CA ARG A 84 -8.02 22.81 5.17
C ARG A 84 -9.53 23.08 5.26
N ARG A 85 -10.34 22.03 5.51
CA ARG A 85 -11.79 22.14 5.56
C ARG A 85 -12.30 22.65 6.91
N GLU A 86 -11.60 22.33 7.99
CA GLU A 86 -11.92 22.78 9.37
C GLU A 86 -10.70 23.47 10.00
N PRO A 87 -10.34 24.70 9.60
CA PRO A 87 -9.15 25.40 10.10
C PRO A 87 -9.21 25.76 11.58
N SER A 88 -10.38 25.72 12.20
CA SER A 88 -10.58 25.92 13.64
C SER A 88 -10.44 24.65 14.49
N ALA A 89 -10.46 23.46 13.86
CA ALA A 89 -10.34 22.19 14.57
C ALA A 89 -8.87 21.86 14.86
N GLU A 90 -8.56 21.54 16.11
CA GLU A 90 -7.23 21.13 16.55
C GLU A 90 -7.01 19.64 16.24
N ILE A 91 -6.01 19.32 15.44
CA ILE A 91 -5.73 17.96 14.94
C ILE A 91 -4.36 17.51 15.46
N LEU A 92 -4.32 16.35 16.12
CA LEU A 92 -3.10 15.63 16.46
C LEU A 92 -2.95 14.40 15.56
N LEU A 93 -1.87 14.32 14.81
CA LEU A 93 -1.46 13.14 14.06
C LEU A 93 -0.29 12.48 14.77
N ILE A 94 -0.41 11.19 15.10
CA ILE A 94 0.60 10.42 15.82
C ILE A 94 1.15 9.33 14.91
N GLU A 95 2.47 9.28 14.74
CA GLU A 95 3.18 8.30 13.91
C GLU A 95 4.25 7.56 14.74
N ALA A 96 4.30 6.23 14.57
CA ALA A 96 5.25 5.38 15.27
C ALA A 96 6.68 5.48 14.73
N GLY A 97 6.82 5.79 13.44
CA GLY A 97 8.11 6.02 12.77
C GLY A 97 8.54 7.47 12.74
N ASP A 98 9.64 7.72 12.05
CA ASP A 98 10.18 9.06 11.86
C ASP A 98 9.70 9.69 10.54
N TRP A 99 10.18 10.90 10.24
CA TRP A 99 9.95 11.62 8.99
C TRP A 99 10.52 10.86 7.77
N ASP A 100 9.88 11.01 6.60
CA ASP A 100 10.26 10.37 5.32
C ASP A 100 11.42 11.10 4.61
N THR A 101 12.39 11.59 5.33
CA THR A 101 13.51 12.41 4.80
C THR A 101 14.72 11.59 4.37
N ASN A 102 14.73 10.28 4.59
CA ASN A 102 15.84 9.43 4.19
C ASN A 102 15.98 9.40 2.65
N PRO A 103 17.20 9.54 2.09
CA PRO A 103 17.43 9.48 0.65
C PRO A 103 16.85 8.22 -0.01
N ALA A 104 16.88 7.06 0.65
CA ALA A 104 16.31 5.83 0.14
C ALA A 104 14.76 5.86 0.04
N VAL A 105 14.10 6.75 0.77
CA VAL A 105 12.66 7.02 0.61
C VAL A 105 12.42 7.92 -0.59
N LEU A 106 13.27 8.93 -0.78
CA LEU A 106 13.09 9.97 -1.80
C LEU A 106 13.38 9.46 -3.21
N ASP A 107 14.41 8.64 -3.37
CA ASP A 107 14.74 8.01 -4.64
C ASP A 107 13.87 6.76 -4.86
N PRO A 108 12.96 6.78 -5.86
CA PRO A 108 12.09 5.64 -6.11
C PRO A 108 12.84 4.37 -6.53
N ARG A 109 14.07 4.48 -7.05
CA ARG A 109 14.91 3.34 -7.41
C ARG A 109 15.38 2.56 -6.19
N LEU A 110 15.42 3.19 -5.02
CA LEU A 110 15.91 2.61 -3.77
C LEU A 110 14.78 2.06 -2.87
N TRP A 111 13.55 1.97 -3.35
CA TRP A 111 12.41 1.60 -2.51
C TRP A 111 12.62 0.30 -1.73
N PHE A 112 13.19 -0.72 -2.37
CA PHE A 112 13.42 -2.03 -1.76
C PHE A 112 14.46 -2.00 -0.63
N THR A 113 15.35 -0.99 -0.60
CA THR A 113 16.35 -0.84 0.48
C THR A 113 15.73 -0.33 1.79
N ASN A 114 14.49 0.11 1.78
CA ASN A 114 13.75 0.48 2.99
C ASN A 114 13.18 -0.74 3.73
N LEU A 115 12.98 -1.84 3.02
CA LEU A 115 12.43 -3.08 3.60
C LEU A 115 13.41 -3.69 4.60
N GLY A 116 12.90 -4.16 5.72
CA GLY A 116 13.71 -4.73 6.80
C GLY A 116 14.53 -3.69 7.60
N THR A 117 14.27 -2.38 7.45
CA THR A 117 14.93 -1.31 8.22
C THR A 117 14.02 -0.78 9.34
N GLU A 118 14.46 0.27 10.04
CA GLU A 118 13.67 1.00 11.03
C GLU A 118 12.41 1.69 10.45
N ARG A 119 12.34 1.87 9.13
CA ARG A 119 11.20 2.43 8.39
C ARG A 119 10.12 1.40 8.05
N ASP A 120 10.32 0.18 8.50
CA ASP A 120 9.46 -0.97 8.26
C ASP A 120 9.09 -1.65 9.59
N TRP A 121 7.84 -2.08 9.74
CA TRP A 121 7.42 -2.83 10.93
C TRP A 121 8.07 -4.20 11.01
N ASN A 122 8.50 -4.76 9.88
CA ASN A 122 9.17 -6.07 9.80
C ASN A 122 8.30 -7.20 10.40
N ASP A 123 6.99 -7.16 10.19
CA ASP A 123 6.13 -8.27 10.54
C ASP A 123 6.44 -9.47 9.63
N VAL A 124 6.14 -10.67 10.12
CA VAL A 124 6.34 -11.92 9.37
C VAL A 124 5.12 -12.80 9.61
N SER A 125 4.57 -13.38 8.55
CA SER A 125 3.50 -14.37 8.70
C SER A 125 4.03 -15.64 9.37
N ILE A 126 3.16 -16.29 10.15
CA ILE A 126 3.51 -17.62 10.66
C ILE A 126 3.61 -18.63 9.51
N PRO A 127 4.48 -19.66 9.62
CA PRO A 127 4.58 -20.73 8.64
C PRO A 127 3.23 -21.42 8.41
N SER A 128 2.91 -21.70 7.12
CA SER A 128 1.69 -22.40 6.71
C SER A 128 2.00 -23.53 5.72
N PRO A 129 1.39 -24.73 5.88
CA PRO A 129 1.57 -25.83 4.92
C PRO A 129 1.16 -25.46 3.50
N SER A 130 0.23 -24.51 3.33
CA SER A 130 -0.24 -24.06 2.01
C SER A 130 0.83 -23.33 1.20
N VAL A 131 1.91 -22.88 1.84
CA VAL A 131 3.10 -22.25 1.23
C VAL A 131 4.38 -22.99 1.66
N ASN A 132 4.36 -24.32 1.73
CA ASN A 132 5.49 -25.18 2.10
C ASN A 132 6.18 -24.76 3.41
N ASN A 133 5.45 -24.18 4.35
CA ASN A 133 5.89 -23.71 5.68
C ASN A 133 7.01 -22.66 5.66
N HIS A 134 7.28 -21.98 4.54
CA HIS A 134 8.21 -20.85 4.59
C HIS A 134 7.52 -19.60 5.18
N PRO A 135 8.19 -18.87 6.07
CA PRO A 135 7.67 -17.60 6.58
C PRO A 135 7.72 -16.54 5.47
N ILE A 136 6.69 -15.70 5.37
CA ILE A 136 6.61 -14.63 4.37
C ILE A 136 6.78 -13.30 5.10
N PRO A 137 7.80 -12.48 4.75
CA PRO A 137 7.97 -11.13 5.29
C PRO A 137 6.83 -10.20 4.86
N GLU A 138 6.16 -9.58 5.82
CA GLU A 138 5.03 -8.68 5.64
C GLU A 138 5.48 -7.22 5.86
N HIS A 139 6.08 -6.64 4.84
CA HIS A 139 6.63 -5.29 4.93
C HIS A 139 5.54 -4.23 4.94
N THR A 140 5.48 -3.44 6.02
CA THR A 140 4.55 -2.32 6.17
C THR A 140 5.28 -1.09 6.68
N GLY A 141 4.97 0.09 6.12
CA GLY A 141 5.73 1.31 6.43
C GLY A 141 5.57 1.78 7.87
N ARG A 142 6.71 2.04 8.54
CA ARG A 142 6.84 2.67 9.85
C ARG A 142 7.57 4.00 9.69
N VAL A 143 6.93 4.93 9.05
CA VAL A 143 7.48 6.23 8.63
C VAL A 143 6.34 7.14 8.25
N VAL A 144 6.49 8.46 8.37
CA VAL A 144 5.50 9.42 7.85
C VAL A 144 5.26 9.15 6.36
N GLY A 145 3.98 9.05 5.96
CA GLY A 145 3.55 8.57 4.64
C GLY A 145 3.28 7.07 4.60
N GLY A 146 3.73 6.30 5.61
CA GLY A 146 3.51 4.86 5.70
C GLY A 146 4.00 4.13 4.46
N GLY A 147 3.18 3.20 3.92
CA GLY A 147 3.48 2.45 2.70
C GLY A 147 3.77 3.35 1.50
N SER A 148 3.17 4.55 1.37
CA SER A 148 3.45 5.45 0.25
C SER A 148 4.89 6.00 0.24
N SER A 149 5.57 5.96 1.39
CA SER A 149 6.96 6.38 1.52
C SER A 149 7.98 5.28 1.21
N ILE A 150 7.58 4.00 1.19
CA ILE A 150 8.50 2.87 0.95
C ILE A 150 8.09 1.94 -0.20
N ASN A 151 6.96 2.18 -0.88
CA ASN A 151 6.45 1.35 -1.98
C ASN A 151 7.17 1.64 -3.33
N ALA A 152 6.81 0.86 -4.35
CA ALA A 152 7.30 1.04 -5.73
C ALA A 152 6.60 2.16 -6.52
N THR A 153 5.98 3.14 -5.87
CA THR A 153 5.38 4.36 -6.45
C THR A 153 4.23 4.16 -7.46
N ILE A 154 3.64 2.98 -7.52
CA ILE A 154 2.60 2.67 -8.49
C ILE A 154 1.26 3.31 -8.07
N TRP A 155 0.64 4.03 -9.00
CA TRP A 155 -0.67 4.63 -8.86
C TRP A 155 -1.68 3.86 -9.72
N ALA A 156 -2.40 2.91 -9.11
CA ALA A 156 -3.42 2.11 -9.77
C ALA A 156 -4.75 2.28 -9.02
N ARG A 157 -5.71 2.97 -9.65
CA ARG A 157 -7.02 3.21 -9.05
C ARG A 157 -7.89 1.96 -9.10
N PRO A 158 -8.75 1.73 -8.08
CA PRO A 158 -9.64 0.60 -8.01
C PRO A 158 -10.52 0.46 -9.25
N PHE A 159 -10.83 -0.78 -9.63
CA PHE A 159 -11.82 -1.07 -10.64
C PHE A 159 -13.22 -0.61 -10.21
N LYS A 160 -14.06 -0.33 -11.20
CA LYS A 160 -15.47 0.00 -10.96
C LYS A 160 -16.16 -1.04 -10.08
N ALA A 161 -15.93 -2.32 -10.35
CA ALA A 161 -16.52 -3.42 -9.59
C ALA A 161 -16.00 -3.52 -8.15
N ASP A 162 -14.78 -3.06 -7.84
CA ASP A 162 -14.28 -2.98 -6.46
C ASP A 162 -15.11 -2.01 -5.63
N LEU A 163 -15.21 -0.77 -6.10
CA LEU A 163 -15.91 0.29 -5.36
C LEU A 163 -17.43 0.05 -5.33
N ASP A 164 -18.04 -0.41 -6.41
CA ASP A 164 -19.46 -0.74 -6.42
C ASP A 164 -19.79 -1.91 -5.47
N ASN A 165 -18.85 -2.85 -5.28
CA ASN A 165 -18.97 -3.86 -4.22
C ASN A 165 -18.95 -3.23 -2.82
N TRP A 166 -18.07 -2.24 -2.57
CA TRP A 166 -18.05 -1.53 -1.29
C TRP A 166 -19.36 -0.79 -1.04
N ALA A 167 -19.92 -0.10 -2.05
CA ALA A 167 -21.23 0.54 -1.96
C ALA A 167 -22.35 -0.45 -1.63
N LYS A 168 -22.34 -1.61 -2.26
CA LYS A 168 -23.32 -2.69 -2.00
C LYS A 168 -23.18 -3.24 -0.57
N LYS A 169 -21.97 -3.46 -0.09
CA LYS A 169 -21.69 -4.00 1.25
C LYS A 169 -22.05 -3.03 2.37
N THR A 170 -21.87 -1.74 2.14
CA THR A 170 -22.17 -0.69 3.12
C THR A 170 -23.59 -0.12 3.00
N GLY A 171 -24.21 -0.24 1.84
CA GLY A 171 -25.48 0.44 1.52
C GLY A 171 -25.33 1.95 1.26
N ASP A 172 -24.11 2.48 1.20
CA ASP A 172 -23.83 3.89 0.92
C ASP A 172 -23.17 4.06 -0.46
N GLN A 173 -23.90 4.68 -1.41
CA GLN A 173 -23.45 4.88 -2.78
C GLN A 173 -22.20 5.77 -2.90
N ARG A 174 -21.84 6.52 -1.85
CA ARG A 174 -20.61 7.31 -1.82
C ARG A 174 -19.34 6.47 -1.69
N TRP A 175 -19.46 5.17 -1.42
CA TRP A 175 -18.38 4.20 -1.54
C TRP A 175 -18.23 3.63 -2.97
N GLY A 176 -19.18 3.92 -3.86
CA GLY A 176 -19.21 3.42 -5.24
C GLY A 176 -18.32 4.20 -6.20
N TYR A 177 -18.11 3.60 -7.38
CA TYR A 177 -17.19 4.09 -8.40
C TYR A 177 -17.46 5.52 -8.87
N ARG A 178 -18.74 5.88 -9.08
CA ARG A 178 -19.10 7.24 -9.55
C ARG A 178 -18.55 8.33 -8.62
N HIS A 179 -18.69 8.14 -7.31
CA HIS A 179 -18.17 9.08 -6.32
C HIS A 179 -16.65 8.97 -6.20
N GLY A 180 -16.12 7.74 -6.19
CA GLY A 180 -14.68 7.50 -6.15
C GLY A 180 -13.94 8.15 -7.32
N LEU A 181 -14.44 8.00 -8.55
CA LEU A 181 -13.86 8.64 -9.73
C LEU A 181 -13.86 10.18 -9.62
N LYS A 182 -14.97 10.78 -9.12
CA LYS A 182 -15.03 12.24 -8.87
C LYS A 182 -13.91 12.68 -7.91
N LEU A 183 -13.71 11.93 -6.81
CA LEU A 183 -12.66 12.24 -5.83
C LEU A 183 -11.26 12.03 -6.40
N PHE A 184 -10.99 10.92 -7.09
CA PHE A 184 -9.69 10.69 -7.74
C PHE A 184 -9.35 11.80 -8.73
N LYS A 185 -10.28 12.20 -9.58
CA LYS A 185 -10.07 13.30 -10.53
C LYS A 185 -9.80 14.64 -9.83
N SER A 186 -10.41 14.89 -8.67
CA SER A 186 -10.21 16.15 -7.93
C SER A 186 -8.82 16.29 -7.30
N ILE A 187 -8.13 15.17 -7.07
CA ILE A 187 -6.80 15.17 -6.45
C ILE A 187 -5.67 14.90 -7.43
N GLU A 188 -5.94 14.41 -8.63
CA GLU A 188 -4.94 14.05 -9.63
C GLU A 188 -4.38 15.26 -10.36
N ASN A 189 -3.09 15.21 -10.65
CA ASN A 189 -2.40 16.06 -11.62
C ASN A 189 -1.73 15.15 -12.65
N TRP A 190 -2.54 14.67 -13.61
CA TRP A 190 -2.12 13.75 -14.65
C TRP A 190 -1.20 14.40 -15.67
N GLN A 191 -0.10 13.73 -16.04
CA GLN A 191 0.95 14.20 -16.94
C GLN A 191 0.99 13.45 -18.29
N GLY A 192 0.12 12.47 -18.48
CA GLY A 192 0.00 11.74 -19.74
C GLY A 192 -1.02 12.38 -20.70
N THR A 193 -1.43 11.63 -21.72
CA THR A 193 -2.47 12.07 -22.68
C THR A 193 -3.75 12.44 -21.95
N PRO A 194 -4.30 13.64 -22.18
CA PRO A 194 -5.52 14.09 -21.51
C PRO A 194 -6.71 13.16 -21.79
N ASN A 195 -7.38 12.73 -20.74
CA ASN A 195 -8.62 11.98 -20.82
C ASN A 195 -9.59 12.47 -19.73
N PRO A 196 -10.38 13.53 -19.99
CA PRO A 196 -11.24 14.14 -18.97
C PRO A 196 -12.37 13.23 -18.47
N ALA A 197 -12.67 12.13 -19.14
CA ALA A 197 -13.61 11.13 -18.61
C ALA A 197 -13.05 10.43 -17.36
N PHE A 198 -11.75 10.14 -17.34
CA PHE A 198 -11.10 9.36 -16.29
C PHE A 198 -10.07 10.17 -15.50
N ARG A 199 -9.40 11.15 -16.08
CA ARG A 199 -8.25 11.85 -15.51
C ARG A 199 -8.57 13.24 -15.00
N GLY A 200 -7.87 13.64 -13.93
CA GLY A 200 -7.89 15.00 -13.39
C GLY A 200 -6.57 15.73 -13.61
N THR A 201 -6.62 17.06 -13.53
CA THR A 201 -5.45 17.95 -13.62
C THR A 201 -5.49 18.97 -12.50
N GLY A 202 -4.31 19.45 -12.06
CA GLY A 202 -4.21 20.50 -11.05
C GLY A 202 -4.41 20.07 -9.60
N GLY A 203 -4.64 18.78 -9.34
CA GLY A 203 -4.68 18.23 -7.97
C GLY A 203 -3.28 18.11 -7.36
N PRO A 204 -3.19 17.78 -6.06
CA PRO A 204 -1.91 17.65 -5.37
C PRO A 204 -1.10 16.41 -5.78
N VAL A 205 -1.76 15.32 -6.22
CA VAL A 205 -1.11 14.05 -6.54
C VAL A 205 -0.58 14.07 -7.97
N TRP A 206 0.73 14.20 -8.12
CA TRP A 206 1.40 14.08 -9.41
C TRP A 206 1.38 12.64 -9.89
N VAL A 207 0.82 12.39 -11.06
CA VAL A 207 0.75 11.06 -11.67
C VAL A 207 1.23 11.15 -13.12
N GLN A 208 2.16 10.28 -13.49
CA GLN A 208 2.69 10.21 -14.85
C GLN A 208 2.79 8.75 -15.33
N PRO A 209 2.78 8.48 -16.64
CA PRO A 209 3.22 7.20 -17.17
C PRO A 209 4.67 6.95 -16.79
N SER A 210 5.11 5.69 -16.73
CA SER A 210 6.53 5.34 -16.53
C SER A 210 7.42 6.13 -17.48
N ALA A 211 8.27 6.99 -16.92
CA ALA A 211 9.13 7.89 -17.70
C ALA A 211 10.36 7.15 -18.20
N ASP A 212 10.68 7.33 -19.49
CA ASP A 212 11.88 6.78 -20.13
C ASP A 212 12.16 5.30 -19.74
N PRO A 213 11.20 4.38 -20.00
CA PRO A 213 11.35 2.97 -19.61
C PRO A 213 12.47 2.30 -20.42
N LEU A 214 13.07 1.24 -19.86
CA LEU A 214 14.06 0.45 -20.59
C LEU A 214 13.43 -0.22 -21.83
N PRO A 215 14.23 -0.52 -22.87
CA PRO A 215 13.75 -1.30 -24.03
C PRO A 215 13.13 -2.65 -23.66
N LEU A 216 13.56 -3.26 -22.56
CA LEU A 216 12.95 -4.45 -21.96
C LEU A 216 11.46 -4.25 -21.64
N ALA A 217 11.09 -3.10 -21.10
CA ALA A 217 9.69 -2.80 -20.77
C ALA A 217 8.82 -2.66 -22.03
N THR A 218 9.36 -2.00 -23.09
CA THR A 218 8.68 -1.92 -24.39
C THR A 218 8.50 -3.29 -25.03
N ALA A 219 9.56 -4.12 -24.97
CA ALA A 219 9.51 -5.49 -25.47
C ALA A 219 8.46 -6.34 -24.71
N ALA A 220 8.32 -6.15 -23.39
CA ALA A 220 7.30 -6.84 -22.62
C ALA A 220 5.87 -6.47 -23.08
N ILE A 221 5.59 -5.21 -23.42
CA ILE A 221 4.29 -4.79 -23.99
C ILE A 221 4.03 -5.49 -25.33
N GLU A 222 5.03 -5.53 -26.21
CA GLU A 222 4.90 -6.25 -27.47
C GLU A 222 4.73 -7.76 -27.24
N GLY A 223 5.44 -8.34 -26.28
CA GLY A 223 5.27 -9.73 -25.88
C GLY A 223 3.85 -10.04 -25.39
N PHE A 224 3.26 -9.16 -24.60
CA PHE A 224 1.83 -9.28 -24.21
C PHE A 224 0.91 -9.24 -25.44
N ARG A 225 1.17 -8.36 -26.41
CA ARG A 225 0.39 -8.25 -27.64
C ARG A 225 0.52 -9.51 -28.50
N GLU A 226 1.73 -10.05 -28.66
CA GLU A 226 1.97 -11.26 -29.46
C GLU A 226 1.22 -12.49 -28.94
N ILE A 227 1.03 -12.62 -27.63
CA ILE A 227 0.25 -13.73 -27.06
C ILE A 227 -1.25 -13.39 -26.92
N GLY A 228 -1.72 -12.28 -27.53
CA GLY A 228 -3.13 -11.90 -27.60
C GLY A 228 -3.70 -11.22 -26.36
N LEU A 229 -2.85 -10.73 -25.43
CA LEU A 229 -3.34 -9.98 -24.28
C LEU A 229 -3.71 -8.55 -24.69
N PRO A 230 -4.77 -7.95 -24.11
CA PRO A 230 -5.24 -6.62 -24.46
C PRO A 230 -4.25 -5.54 -23.98
N ILE A 231 -3.79 -4.70 -24.89
CA ILE A 231 -2.93 -3.56 -24.56
C ILE A 231 -3.77 -2.30 -24.41
N VAL A 232 -3.47 -1.51 -23.39
CA VAL A 232 -4.14 -0.24 -23.10
C VAL A 232 -3.11 0.88 -22.95
N ASP A 233 -3.47 2.08 -23.42
CA ASP A 233 -2.60 3.26 -23.32
C ASP A 233 -2.53 3.80 -21.88
N ASP A 234 -3.56 3.57 -21.09
CA ASP A 234 -3.68 4.08 -19.72
C ASP A 234 -4.32 3.05 -18.77
N LEU A 235 -3.54 2.63 -17.78
CA LEU A 235 -4.00 1.67 -16.75
C LEU A 235 -5.04 2.26 -15.77
N ASN A 236 -5.26 3.58 -15.74
CA ASN A 236 -6.32 4.23 -14.97
C ASN A 236 -7.33 4.96 -15.90
N GLY A 237 -7.55 4.40 -17.09
CA GLY A 237 -8.54 4.82 -18.06
C GLY A 237 -9.73 3.86 -18.12
N GLU A 238 -10.14 3.53 -19.34
CA GLU A 238 -11.29 2.65 -19.61
C GLU A 238 -11.14 1.24 -18.99
N ARG A 239 -9.90 0.78 -18.76
CA ARG A 239 -9.62 -0.48 -18.06
C ARG A 239 -10.29 -0.56 -16.68
N GLU A 240 -10.48 0.55 -15.97
CA GLU A 240 -11.21 0.54 -14.69
C GLU A 240 -12.63 -0.02 -14.80
N ILE A 241 -13.21 0.03 -15.98
CA ILE A 241 -14.55 -0.49 -16.28
C ILE A 241 -14.47 -1.90 -16.88
N THR A 242 -13.56 -2.13 -17.82
CA THR A 242 -13.47 -3.40 -18.57
C THR A 242 -12.78 -4.52 -17.79
N GLY A 243 -11.86 -4.16 -16.90
CA GLY A 243 -11.12 -5.09 -16.05
C GLY A 243 -9.79 -5.54 -16.64
N ASN A 244 -9.72 -5.95 -17.90
CA ASN A 244 -8.52 -6.47 -18.53
C ASN A 244 -7.69 -5.36 -19.17
N GLY A 245 -6.35 -5.48 -19.14
CA GLY A 245 -5.46 -4.59 -19.85
C GLY A 245 -4.03 -4.58 -19.33
N PHE A 246 -3.08 -4.46 -20.24
CA PHE A 246 -1.65 -4.40 -20.00
C PHE A 246 -1.09 -3.11 -20.59
N GLY A 247 -0.13 -2.49 -19.92
CA GLY A 247 0.45 -1.23 -20.36
C GLY A 247 1.51 -0.69 -19.42
N TYR A 248 1.99 0.51 -19.70
CA TYR A 248 2.92 1.21 -18.82
C TYR A 248 2.23 1.59 -17.51
N MET A 249 2.94 1.37 -16.41
CA MET A 249 2.46 1.77 -15.08
C MET A 249 2.31 3.28 -14.96
N ASN A 250 1.32 3.70 -14.21
CA ASN A 250 1.24 5.09 -13.76
C ASN A 250 1.95 5.22 -12.42
N GLN A 251 2.80 6.23 -12.28
CA GLN A 251 3.69 6.39 -11.14
C GLN A 251 3.60 7.77 -10.52
N ILE A 252 3.74 7.84 -9.19
CA ILE A 252 3.84 9.07 -8.42
C ILE A 252 5.30 9.49 -8.26
N ILE A 253 5.96 9.75 -9.40
CA ILE A 253 7.34 10.20 -9.48
C ILE A 253 7.36 11.58 -10.15
N LYS A 254 7.89 12.59 -9.49
CA LYS A 254 8.03 13.95 -10.03
C LYS A 254 9.50 14.34 -10.02
N ASN A 255 10.05 14.67 -11.20
CA ASN A 255 11.46 15.05 -11.33
C ASN A 255 12.43 14.02 -10.69
N GLY A 256 12.20 12.72 -10.96
CA GLY A 256 13.00 11.63 -10.42
C GLY A 256 12.80 11.35 -8.93
N ARG A 257 11.78 11.91 -8.28
CA ARG A 257 11.53 11.81 -6.84
C ARG A 257 10.15 11.27 -6.54
N ARG A 258 10.07 10.41 -5.52
CA ARG A 258 8.82 9.91 -4.96
C ARG A 258 7.94 11.07 -4.48
N GLN A 259 6.65 11.01 -4.84
CA GLN A 259 5.59 11.79 -4.22
C GLN A 259 4.84 10.86 -3.26
N SER A 260 5.14 10.94 -1.95
CA SER A 260 4.39 10.21 -0.94
C SER A 260 3.10 10.97 -0.60
N MET A 261 2.13 10.28 -0.01
CA MET A 261 0.90 10.95 0.46
C MET A 261 1.19 11.95 1.60
N ALA A 262 2.31 11.81 2.28
CA ALA A 262 2.80 12.83 3.20
C ALA A 262 3.15 14.13 2.44
N ARG A 263 3.86 14.02 1.33
CA ARG A 263 4.26 15.18 0.51
C ARG A 263 3.09 15.88 -0.15
N ASP A 264 2.15 15.09 -0.65
CA ASP A 264 1.01 15.62 -1.39
C ASP A 264 -0.06 16.24 -0.48
N PHE A 265 -0.27 15.68 0.71
CA PHE A 265 -1.38 16.10 1.58
C PHE A 265 -0.93 16.70 2.92
N LEU A 266 0.02 16.06 3.63
CA LEU A 266 0.38 16.46 4.99
C LEU A 266 1.35 17.66 5.01
N TYR A 267 2.42 17.61 4.22
CA TYR A 267 3.44 18.67 4.24
C TYR A 267 2.90 20.07 3.94
N PRO A 268 1.99 20.24 2.97
CA PRO A 268 1.38 21.56 2.72
C PRO A 268 0.59 22.17 3.89
N VAL A 269 0.28 21.39 4.92
CA VAL A 269 -0.46 21.87 6.11
C VAL A 269 0.37 21.84 7.40
N LEU A 270 1.65 21.45 7.34
CA LEU A 270 2.50 21.39 8.54
C LEU A 270 2.76 22.75 9.18
N THR A 271 2.66 23.83 8.43
CA THR A 271 2.76 25.20 8.95
C THR A 271 1.44 25.73 9.53
N HIS A 272 0.31 25.07 9.27
CA HIS A 272 -0.97 25.47 9.83
C HIS A 272 -0.97 25.31 11.35
N SER A 273 -1.50 26.32 12.06
CA SER A 273 -1.54 26.34 13.53
C SER A 273 -2.37 25.23 14.16
N ASN A 274 -3.33 24.69 13.41
CA ASN A 274 -4.26 23.66 13.86
C ASN A 274 -3.79 22.21 13.67
N VAL A 275 -2.59 21.98 13.11
CA VAL A 275 -2.03 20.63 12.90
C VAL A 275 -0.80 20.40 13.73
N THR A 276 -0.82 19.40 14.58
CA THR A 276 0.35 18.90 15.34
C THR A 276 0.69 17.49 14.89
N VAL A 277 1.94 17.24 14.53
CA VAL A 277 2.44 15.90 14.14
C VAL A 277 3.46 15.42 15.17
N LEU A 278 3.22 14.23 15.71
CA LEU A 278 4.04 13.59 16.71
C LEU A 278 4.64 12.31 16.14
N VAL A 279 5.90 12.34 15.76
CA VAL A 279 6.65 11.19 15.24
C VAL A 279 7.34 10.40 16.35
N ASN A 280 7.87 9.21 16.03
CA ASN A 280 8.56 8.30 16.96
C ASN A 280 7.71 7.97 18.20
N THR A 281 6.39 7.88 18.02
CA THR A 281 5.43 7.77 19.12
C THR A 281 4.42 6.65 18.84
N PRO A 282 4.74 5.38 19.11
CA PRO A 282 3.80 4.29 18.96
C PRO A 282 2.63 4.42 19.95
N VAL A 283 1.42 4.21 19.44
CA VAL A 283 0.17 4.17 20.23
C VAL A 283 -0.04 2.76 20.74
N ASN A 284 -0.24 2.64 22.06
CA ASN A 284 -0.52 1.38 22.76
C ASN A 284 -1.99 0.98 22.63
N ARG A 285 -2.90 1.90 22.93
CA ARG A 285 -4.34 1.65 22.99
C ARG A 285 -5.16 2.94 22.97
N VAL A 286 -6.46 2.79 22.68
CA VAL A 286 -7.47 3.83 22.86
C VAL A 286 -7.93 3.86 24.31
N LEU A 287 -8.10 5.03 24.86
CA LEU A 287 -8.64 5.26 26.20
C LEU A 287 -10.13 5.56 26.14
N PHE A 288 -10.87 5.14 27.16
CA PHE A 288 -12.32 5.27 27.17
C PHE A 288 -12.83 5.85 28.50
N LYS A 289 -13.83 6.73 28.39
CA LYS A 289 -14.75 7.07 29.49
C LYS A 289 -16.09 6.39 29.22
N ARG A 290 -16.46 5.39 30.04
CA ARG A 290 -17.61 4.50 29.78
C ARG A 290 -17.47 3.83 28.41
N HIS A 291 -18.38 4.09 27.46
CA HIS A 291 -18.37 3.54 26.09
C HIS A 291 -17.77 4.49 25.05
N ARG A 292 -17.43 5.72 25.44
CA ARG A 292 -16.89 6.73 24.52
C ARG A 292 -15.36 6.72 24.51
N ALA A 293 -14.76 6.66 23.31
CA ALA A 293 -13.34 6.93 23.13
C ALA A 293 -13.02 8.38 23.54
N ASP A 294 -12.08 8.54 24.48
CA ASP A 294 -11.74 9.82 25.09
C ASP A 294 -10.30 10.26 24.77
N GLY A 295 -9.51 9.38 24.15
CA GLY A 295 -8.13 9.67 23.77
C GLY A 295 -7.32 8.42 23.50
N VAL A 296 -6.00 8.56 23.53
CA VAL A 296 -5.03 7.49 23.29
C VAL A 296 -3.92 7.50 24.33
N GLU A 297 -3.38 6.31 24.60
CA GLU A 297 -2.14 6.07 25.34
C GLU A 297 -1.04 5.73 24.34
N CYS A 298 0.09 6.39 24.45
CA CYS A 298 1.24 6.15 23.58
C CYS A 298 2.55 6.20 24.37
N VAL A 299 3.64 5.78 23.74
CA VAL A 299 4.98 5.82 24.33
C VAL A 299 5.83 6.84 23.56
N ARG A 300 6.48 7.75 24.29
CA ARG A 300 7.44 8.69 23.74
C ARG A 300 8.65 8.80 24.66
N ASP A 301 9.84 8.71 24.10
CA ASP A 301 11.10 8.77 24.84
C ASP A 301 11.10 7.82 26.06
N GLY A 302 10.57 6.61 25.87
CA GLY A 302 10.43 5.57 26.91
C GLY A 302 9.39 5.85 27.99
N ARG A 303 8.60 6.93 27.88
CA ARG A 303 7.55 7.28 28.84
C ARG A 303 6.16 7.09 28.25
N VAL A 304 5.25 6.60 29.06
CA VAL A 304 3.84 6.53 28.74
C VAL A 304 3.24 7.93 28.88
N ILE A 305 2.60 8.42 27.81
CA ILE A 305 1.87 9.69 27.76
C ILE A 305 0.48 9.50 27.19
N THR A 306 -0.43 10.42 27.44
CA THR A 306 -1.80 10.34 26.97
C THR A 306 -2.24 11.64 26.30
N PHE A 307 -3.10 11.52 25.27
CA PHE A 307 -3.73 12.66 24.62
C PHE A 307 -5.25 12.43 24.54
N GLY A 308 -6.01 13.42 24.96
CA GLY A 308 -7.47 13.41 24.88
C GLY A 308 -7.99 13.78 23.48
N ALA A 309 -9.11 13.18 23.10
CA ALA A 309 -9.88 13.54 21.90
C ALA A 309 -11.25 14.07 22.28
N LYS A 310 -11.52 15.35 21.95
CA LYS A 310 -12.80 15.99 22.28
C LYS A 310 -13.93 15.51 21.36
N ARG A 311 -13.62 15.26 20.08
CA ARG A 311 -14.60 14.84 19.06
C ARG A 311 -14.40 13.38 18.66
N GLU A 312 -13.27 13.00 18.04
CA GLU A 312 -13.07 11.66 17.50
C GLU A 312 -11.62 11.19 17.69
N VAL A 313 -11.44 9.89 17.94
CA VAL A 313 -10.20 9.13 17.71
C VAL A 313 -10.35 8.40 16.38
N ILE A 314 -9.37 8.52 15.49
CA ILE A 314 -9.37 7.86 14.20
C ILE A 314 -8.12 6.96 14.08
N LEU A 315 -8.31 5.64 13.95
CA LEU A 315 -7.24 4.70 13.71
C LEU A 315 -6.93 4.63 12.21
N SER A 316 -5.68 4.86 11.86
CA SER A 316 -5.10 4.74 10.51
C SER A 316 -3.76 4.01 10.57
N ALA A 317 -3.64 3.01 11.48
CA ALA A 317 -2.37 2.37 11.81
C ALA A 317 -2.03 1.18 10.89
N GLY A 318 -2.84 0.91 9.88
CA GLY A 318 -2.61 -0.08 8.83
C GLY A 318 -3.01 -1.51 9.19
N GLY A 319 -2.77 -2.43 8.22
CA GLY A 319 -3.35 -3.76 8.17
C GLY A 319 -3.23 -4.61 9.44
N PHE A 320 -2.13 -4.51 10.14
CA PHE A 320 -1.84 -5.33 11.32
C PHE A 320 -1.93 -4.57 12.65
N ASN A 321 -1.60 -3.27 12.66
CA ASN A 321 -1.58 -2.49 13.89
C ASN A 321 -2.96 -1.95 14.29
N THR A 322 -3.84 -1.61 13.36
CA THR A 322 -5.21 -1.18 13.69
C THR A 322 -6.00 -2.24 14.44
N PRO A 323 -6.09 -3.53 13.99
CA PRO A 323 -6.75 -4.56 14.77
C PRO A 323 -6.03 -4.85 16.11
N LYS A 324 -4.69 -4.80 16.15
CA LYS A 324 -3.91 -4.92 17.38
C LYS A 324 -4.30 -3.86 18.41
N ILE A 325 -4.34 -2.58 18.01
CA ILE A 325 -4.73 -1.46 18.89
C ILE A 325 -6.17 -1.64 19.39
N LEU A 326 -7.12 -2.06 18.53
CA LEU A 326 -8.49 -2.35 18.95
C LEU A 326 -8.54 -3.44 20.02
N MET A 327 -7.87 -4.56 19.80
CA MET A 327 -7.82 -5.67 20.75
C MET A 327 -7.19 -5.24 22.08
N LEU A 328 -6.06 -4.53 22.07
CA LEU A 328 -5.44 -3.98 23.29
C LEU A 328 -6.32 -2.95 24.00
N SER A 329 -7.28 -2.35 23.28
CA SER A 329 -8.27 -1.42 23.83
C SER A 329 -9.53 -2.11 24.38
N GLY A 330 -9.59 -3.45 24.30
CA GLY A 330 -10.72 -4.25 24.77
C GLY A 330 -11.85 -4.42 23.73
N ILE A 331 -11.56 -4.21 22.44
CA ILE A 331 -12.51 -4.38 21.32
C ILE A 331 -12.02 -5.57 20.48
N GLY A 332 -12.73 -6.70 20.50
CA GLY A 332 -12.32 -7.91 19.80
C GLY A 332 -13.10 -9.13 20.28
N ASP A 333 -12.58 -10.32 20.00
CA ASP A 333 -13.13 -11.57 20.50
C ASP A 333 -12.98 -11.66 22.04
N ARG A 334 -14.10 -11.79 22.74
CA ARG A 334 -14.12 -11.77 24.21
C ARG A 334 -13.28 -12.88 24.84
N ASN A 335 -13.17 -14.05 24.20
CA ASN A 335 -12.43 -15.18 24.77
C ASN A 335 -10.93 -14.91 24.65
N GLN A 336 -10.47 -14.39 23.50
CA GLN A 336 -9.09 -13.97 23.31
C GLN A 336 -8.70 -12.86 24.29
N LEU A 337 -9.54 -11.81 24.41
CA LEU A 337 -9.26 -10.68 25.32
C LEU A 337 -9.15 -11.14 26.76
N ARG A 338 -10.07 -12.00 27.23
CA ARG A 338 -10.04 -12.56 28.61
C ARG A 338 -8.81 -13.42 28.85
N ALA A 339 -8.38 -14.19 27.85
CA ALA A 339 -7.16 -15.02 27.97
C ALA A 339 -5.91 -14.18 28.25
N PHE A 340 -5.88 -12.94 27.81
CA PHE A 340 -4.80 -11.98 28.08
C PHE A 340 -5.09 -11.02 29.24
N GLY A 341 -6.19 -11.22 30.00
CA GLY A 341 -6.57 -10.31 31.08
C GLY A 341 -7.02 -8.94 30.65
N ILE A 342 -7.36 -8.77 29.37
CA ILE A 342 -7.82 -7.47 28.82
C ILE A 342 -9.33 -7.31 29.08
N PRO A 343 -9.77 -6.24 29.77
CA PRO A 343 -11.19 -5.98 30.00
C PRO A 343 -11.96 -5.80 28.67
N VAL A 344 -13.02 -6.59 28.49
CA VAL A 344 -13.87 -6.52 27.29
C VAL A 344 -14.76 -5.25 27.33
N ARG A 345 -14.58 -4.38 26.37
CA ARG A 345 -15.43 -3.18 26.17
C ARG A 345 -16.51 -3.42 25.14
N ALA A 346 -16.15 -3.97 23.99
CA ALA A 346 -17.08 -4.40 22.97
C ALA A 346 -16.67 -5.78 22.45
N HIS A 347 -17.66 -6.68 22.37
CA HIS A 347 -17.45 -7.98 21.71
C HIS A 347 -17.59 -7.78 20.21
N SER A 348 -16.46 -7.80 19.50
CA SER A 348 -16.37 -7.70 18.05
C SER A 348 -15.46 -8.81 17.52
N PRO A 349 -15.99 -10.04 17.33
CA PRO A 349 -15.19 -11.23 17.04
C PRO A 349 -14.52 -11.19 15.66
N GLU A 350 -14.97 -10.29 14.78
CA GLU A 350 -14.41 -10.08 13.44
C GLU A 350 -13.19 -9.15 13.41
N VAL A 351 -12.84 -8.50 14.51
CA VAL A 351 -11.57 -7.74 14.60
C VAL A 351 -10.40 -8.70 14.42
N GLY A 352 -9.55 -8.42 13.44
CA GLY A 352 -8.42 -9.27 13.05
C GLY A 352 -8.79 -10.46 12.17
N LYS A 353 -10.04 -10.60 11.74
CA LYS A 353 -10.48 -11.60 10.76
C LYS A 353 -10.50 -11.02 9.33
N ASN A 354 -10.77 -11.89 8.33
CA ASN A 354 -10.90 -11.48 6.94
C ASN A 354 -9.64 -10.78 6.39
N VAL A 355 -8.46 -11.05 6.95
CA VAL A 355 -7.20 -10.49 6.43
C VAL A 355 -6.98 -10.99 5.01
N GLN A 356 -6.66 -10.08 4.13
CA GLN A 356 -6.42 -10.30 2.70
C GLN A 356 -5.15 -9.60 2.28
N ASP A 357 -4.43 -10.19 1.36
CA ASP A 357 -3.33 -9.55 0.65
C ASP A 357 -3.22 -10.13 -0.75
N HIS A 358 -2.69 -9.38 -1.67
CA HIS A 358 -2.31 -9.90 -2.98
C HIS A 358 -1.06 -10.78 -2.87
N ILE A 359 -0.98 -11.76 -3.74
CA ILE A 359 0.20 -12.63 -3.84
C ILE A 359 1.00 -12.22 -5.08
N LEU A 360 2.29 -11.98 -4.91
CA LEU A 360 3.24 -11.84 -6.00
C LEU A 360 4.12 -13.09 -6.03
N HIS A 361 4.17 -13.77 -7.16
CA HIS A 361 5.03 -14.93 -7.32
C HIS A 361 6.45 -14.47 -7.69
N GLY A 362 7.37 -14.59 -6.76
CA GLY A 362 8.79 -14.34 -7.00
C GLY A 362 9.48 -15.62 -7.46
N GLY A 363 9.62 -15.80 -8.79
CA GLY A 363 10.21 -17.04 -9.26
C GLY A 363 10.33 -17.22 -10.78
N CYS A 364 9.69 -16.39 -11.61
CA CYS A 364 9.95 -16.42 -13.05
C CYS A 364 11.08 -15.46 -13.38
N LEU A 365 12.30 -16.01 -13.49
CA LEU A 365 13.54 -15.26 -13.64
C LEU A 365 14.18 -15.53 -15.00
N PHE A 366 14.67 -14.48 -15.65
CA PHE A 366 15.27 -14.54 -16.99
C PHE A 366 16.58 -13.77 -17.01
N GLU A 367 17.62 -14.36 -17.60
CA GLU A 367 18.93 -13.74 -17.79
C GLU A 367 18.93 -12.92 -19.08
N ALA A 368 19.26 -11.63 -19.00
CA ALA A 368 19.48 -10.75 -20.14
C ALA A 368 20.92 -10.91 -20.69
N PRO A 369 21.19 -10.58 -21.98
CA PRO A 369 22.53 -10.62 -22.55
C PRO A 369 23.52 -9.73 -21.82
N GLU A 370 23.10 -8.55 -21.39
CA GLU A 370 23.94 -7.55 -20.76
C GLU A 370 23.28 -7.02 -19.48
N PRO A 371 24.06 -6.59 -18.50
CA PRO A 371 23.55 -5.85 -17.34
C PRO A 371 22.88 -4.53 -17.77
N PHE A 372 21.86 -4.14 -17.05
CA PHE A 372 21.19 -2.85 -17.24
C PHE A 372 20.99 -2.13 -15.90
N VAL A 373 20.96 -0.81 -15.97
CA VAL A 373 20.57 0.03 -14.81
C VAL A 373 19.07 0.26 -14.89
N TYR A 374 18.35 -0.26 -13.91
CA TYR A 374 16.90 -0.12 -13.84
C TYR A 374 16.49 1.36 -13.60
N ARG A 375 15.30 1.71 -14.06
CA ARG A 375 14.75 3.06 -14.03
C ARG A 375 13.49 3.12 -13.18
N ASN A 376 13.11 4.33 -12.80
CA ASN A 376 11.92 4.60 -12.00
C ASN A 376 11.95 3.79 -10.69
N SER A 377 11.02 2.87 -10.51
CA SER A 377 10.97 1.96 -9.35
C SER A 377 11.35 0.51 -9.72
N ALA A 378 12.15 0.31 -10.77
CA ALA A 378 12.49 -0.99 -11.32
C ALA A 378 11.28 -1.82 -11.80
N ALA A 379 10.11 -1.20 -11.93
CA ALA A 379 8.88 -1.82 -12.44
C ALA A 379 8.15 -0.81 -13.30
N ASN A 380 8.05 -1.08 -14.61
CA ASN A 380 7.56 -0.10 -15.59
C ASN A 380 6.30 -0.57 -16.33
N VAL A 381 6.06 -1.88 -16.38
CA VAL A 381 4.94 -2.48 -17.11
C VAL A 381 4.20 -3.46 -16.22
N SER A 382 2.89 -3.39 -16.25
CA SER A 382 2.02 -4.39 -15.62
C SER A 382 0.72 -4.53 -16.37
N GLY A 383 -0.06 -5.51 -15.97
CA GLY A 383 -1.42 -5.67 -16.45
C GLY A 383 -2.25 -6.61 -15.59
N TYR A 384 -3.51 -6.64 -15.92
CA TYR A 384 -4.53 -7.38 -15.19
C TYR A 384 -5.39 -8.17 -16.15
N LEU A 385 -5.76 -9.38 -15.75
CA LEU A 385 -6.52 -10.31 -16.57
C LEU A 385 -7.49 -11.10 -15.70
N LYS A 386 -8.67 -11.36 -16.22
CA LYS A 386 -9.59 -12.37 -15.68
C LYS A 386 -9.16 -13.73 -16.22
N SER A 387 -8.80 -14.68 -15.34
CA SER A 387 -8.49 -16.05 -15.73
C SER A 387 -9.70 -16.77 -16.34
N ASP A 388 -10.90 -16.34 -15.93
CA ASP A 388 -12.19 -16.77 -16.48
C ASP A 388 -13.01 -15.51 -16.81
N PRO A 389 -13.55 -15.39 -18.05
CA PRO A 389 -14.38 -14.24 -18.44
C PRO A 389 -15.61 -13.99 -17.55
N SER A 390 -16.11 -15.01 -16.85
CA SER A 390 -17.25 -14.90 -15.93
C SER A 390 -16.93 -14.18 -14.62
N LEU A 391 -15.64 -13.98 -14.29
CA LEU A 391 -15.23 -13.26 -13.09
C LEU A 391 -15.65 -11.80 -13.18
N GLU A 392 -16.09 -11.25 -12.05
CA GLU A 392 -16.44 -9.83 -11.93
C GLU A 392 -15.19 -8.94 -12.06
N LEU A 393 -14.10 -9.36 -11.45
CA LEU A 393 -12.82 -8.66 -11.37
C LEU A 393 -11.69 -9.49 -11.97
N PRO A 394 -10.59 -8.87 -12.41
CA PRO A 394 -9.34 -9.57 -12.63
C PRO A 394 -8.89 -10.30 -11.38
N ASP A 395 -8.34 -11.46 -11.57
CA ASP A 395 -7.73 -12.27 -10.52
C ASP A 395 -6.23 -12.46 -10.74
N ILE A 396 -5.76 -12.31 -11.97
CA ILE A 396 -4.35 -12.39 -12.36
C ILE A 396 -3.78 -11.00 -12.64
N SER A 397 -2.54 -10.77 -12.21
CA SER A 397 -1.68 -9.69 -12.71
C SER A 397 -0.34 -10.24 -13.22
N LEU A 398 0.30 -9.52 -14.14
CA LEU A 398 1.71 -9.72 -14.50
C LEU A 398 2.46 -8.41 -14.29
N VAL A 399 3.66 -8.51 -13.71
CA VAL A 399 4.52 -7.35 -13.44
C VAL A 399 5.92 -7.64 -13.96
N GLN A 400 6.40 -6.83 -14.89
CA GLN A 400 7.80 -6.85 -15.30
C GLN A 400 8.64 -6.06 -14.30
N ILE A 401 9.66 -6.71 -13.74
CA ILE A 401 10.57 -6.14 -12.73
C ILE A 401 12.01 -6.25 -13.24
N GLU A 402 12.72 -5.13 -13.21
CA GLU A 402 14.11 -4.98 -13.69
C GLU A 402 15.14 -5.44 -12.64
N LEU A 403 14.76 -6.34 -11.77
CA LEU A 403 15.55 -6.93 -10.68
C LEU A 403 15.28 -8.43 -10.61
N PRO A 404 16.19 -9.25 -10.07
CA PRO A 404 15.96 -10.67 -9.83
C PRO A 404 15.01 -10.88 -8.64
N TYR A 405 13.74 -10.53 -8.82
CA TYR A 405 12.73 -10.65 -7.77
C TYR A 405 12.35 -12.11 -7.54
N ALA A 406 12.74 -12.66 -6.41
CA ALA A 406 12.49 -14.04 -6.02
C ALA A 406 12.17 -14.15 -4.52
N SER A 407 11.37 -15.18 -4.14
CA SER A 407 11.30 -15.60 -2.76
C SER A 407 12.66 -16.08 -2.25
N GLU A 408 12.90 -16.08 -0.94
CA GLU A 408 14.15 -16.61 -0.38
C GLU A 408 14.37 -18.06 -0.77
N THR A 409 13.30 -18.86 -0.81
CA THR A 409 13.33 -20.29 -1.21
C THR A 409 13.76 -20.45 -2.67
N ILE A 410 13.18 -19.67 -3.60
CA ILE A 410 13.55 -19.71 -5.02
C ILE A 410 14.96 -19.16 -5.23
N ALA A 411 15.33 -18.06 -4.58
CA ALA A 411 16.67 -17.48 -4.70
C ALA A 411 17.78 -18.44 -4.24
N ALA A 412 17.50 -19.24 -3.22
CA ALA A 412 18.42 -20.28 -2.75
C ALA A 412 18.56 -21.45 -3.73
N GLN A 413 17.46 -21.84 -4.40
CA GLN A 413 17.45 -22.95 -5.38
C GLN A 413 18.03 -22.53 -6.75
N PHE A 414 17.79 -21.28 -7.16
CA PHE A 414 18.15 -20.74 -8.46
C PHE A 414 18.94 -19.44 -8.33
N PRO A 415 20.23 -19.51 -8.00
CA PRO A 415 21.09 -18.32 -7.90
C PRO A 415 21.06 -17.49 -9.20
N ALA A 416 20.61 -16.25 -9.11
CA ALA A 416 20.42 -15.39 -10.27
C ALA A 416 21.70 -14.62 -10.63
N PRO A 417 22.13 -14.61 -11.91
CA PRO A 417 23.15 -13.68 -12.40
C PRO A 417 22.77 -12.20 -12.19
N PRO A 418 23.75 -11.28 -12.16
CA PRO A 418 23.49 -9.85 -11.95
C PRO A 418 22.59 -9.20 -13.02
N ASN A 419 22.58 -9.73 -14.24
CA ASN A 419 21.78 -9.30 -15.38
C ASN A 419 20.42 -9.99 -15.46
N THR A 420 19.88 -10.44 -14.33
CA THR A 420 18.58 -11.12 -14.26
C THR A 420 17.45 -10.12 -14.01
N TRP A 421 16.35 -10.32 -14.71
CA TRP A 421 15.08 -9.63 -14.53
C TRP A 421 13.95 -10.65 -14.23
N ALA A 422 12.82 -10.18 -13.79
CA ALA A 422 11.68 -11.02 -13.45
C ALA A 422 10.41 -10.61 -14.20
N LEU A 423 9.59 -11.61 -14.57
CA LEU A 423 8.20 -11.40 -14.96
C LEU A 423 7.30 -12.12 -13.94
N CYS A 424 6.86 -11.37 -12.95
CA CYS A 424 6.16 -11.91 -11.81
C CYS A 424 4.66 -12.10 -12.12
N GLY A 425 4.18 -13.32 -11.97
CA GLY A 425 2.75 -13.60 -11.89
C GLY A 425 2.19 -13.16 -10.55
N GLY A 426 0.97 -12.64 -10.51
CA GLY A 426 0.32 -12.20 -9.29
C GLY A 426 -1.13 -12.63 -9.19
N LEU A 427 -1.62 -12.81 -7.97
CA LEU A 427 -3.02 -13.03 -7.64
C LEU A 427 -3.56 -11.76 -6.98
N VAL A 428 -4.53 -11.11 -7.62
CA VAL A 428 -5.07 -9.82 -7.16
C VAL A 428 -6.53 -9.87 -6.69
N SER A 429 -7.17 -11.04 -6.71
CA SER A 429 -8.49 -11.27 -6.14
C SER A 429 -8.50 -12.56 -5.32
N PRO A 430 -7.70 -12.67 -4.24
CA PRO A 430 -7.53 -13.89 -3.48
C PRO A 430 -8.83 -14.31 -2.79
N ARG A 431 -9.07 -15.63 -2.69
CA ARG A 431 -10.16 -16.22 -1.90
C ARG A 431 -9.71 -16.70 -0.54
N SER A 432 -8.43 -16.93 -0.34
CA SER A 432 -7.82 -17.20 0.96
C SER A 432 -8.04 -16.04 1.92
N ARG A 433 -8.24 -16.36 3.22
CA ARG A 433 -8.47 -15.37 4.28
C ARG A 433 -7.62 -15.70 5.49
N GLY A 434 -6.87 -14.72 5.92
CA GLY A 434 -6.01 -14.79 7.09
C GLY A 434 -6.60 -14.16 8.34
N THR A 435 -5.78 -14.12 9.38
CA THR A 435 -6.12 -13.52 10.68
C THR A 435 -4.92 -12.77 11.27
N VAL A 436 -5.25 -11.75 12.07
CA VAL A 436 -4.31 -11.06 12.97
C VAL A 436 -4.82 -11.22 14.38
N THR A 437 -3.95 -11.70 15.29
CA THR A 437 -4.30 -11.89 16.70
C THR A 437 -3.22 -11.32 17.61
N LEU A 438 -3.57 -11.09 18.87
CA LEU A 438 -2.58 -10.67 19.86
C LEU A 438 -1.62 -11.83 20.20
N ARG A 439 -0.34 -11.51 20.35
CA ARG A 439 0.64 -12.42 20.95
C ARG A 439 0.58 -12.40 22.48
N SER A 440 0.28 -11.24 23.05
CA SER A 440 0.15 -10.99 24.49
C SER A 440 -0.60 -9.66 24.74
N ALA A 441 -0.78 -9.29 25.99
CA ALA A 441 -1.29 -7.97 26.41
C ALA A 441 -0.23 -6.86 26.35
N ASN A 442 1.03 -7.17 26.07
CA ASN A 442 2.09 -6.17 25.95
C ASN A 442 2.01 -5.45 24.60
N PRO A 443 1.78 -4.13 24.57
CA PRO A 443 1.68 -3.39 23.31
C PRO A 443 3.00 -3.35 22.50
N ALA A 444 4.14 -3.64 23.09
CA ALA A 444 5.41 -3.72 22.39
C ALA A 444 5.55 -5.00 21.54
N ASP A 445 4.81 -6.06 21.87
CA ASP A 445 4.86 -7.32 21.13
C ASP A 445 4.21 -7.17 19.76
N ARG A 446 4.83 -7.78 18.75
CA ARG A 446 4.25 -7.86 17.39
C ARG A 446 3.00 -8.77 17.43
N PRO A 447 1.97 -8.48 16.62
CA PRO A 447 0.84 -9.39 16.49
C PRO A 447 1.28 -10.73 15.89
N ILE A 448 0.44 -11.74 16.03
CA ILE A 448 0.54 -12.98 15.26
C ILE A 448 -0.22 -12.74 13.96
N VAL A 449 0.50 -12.82 12.84
CA VAL A 449 -0.05 -12.67 11.49
C VAL A 449 -0.11 -14.06 10.85
N ASP A 450 -1.31 -14.52 10.53
CA ASP A 450 -1.56 -15.76 9.80
C ASP A 450 -2.27 -15.42 8.49
N MET A 451 -1.52 -15.36 7.41
CA MET A 451 -2.07 -14.90 6.12
C MET A 451 -2.86 -15.98 5.40
N GLN A 452 -2.65 -17.27 5.70
CA GLN A 452 -3.31 -18.39 5.04
C GLN A 452 -3.22 -18.34 3.50
N PHE A 453 -2.12 -17.79 2.96
CA PHE A 453 -1.90 -17.72 1.51
C PHE A 453 -2.07 -19.10 0.89
N LEU A 454 -2.71 -19.16 -0.29
CA LEU A 454 -2.96 -20.39 -1.05
C LEU A 454 -3.77 -21.48 -0.33
N SER A 455 -4.47 -21.14 0.76
CA SER A 455 -5.36 -22.09 1.44
C SER A 455 -6.60 -22.43 0.63
N HIS A 456 -6.94 -21.64 -0.39
CA HIS A 456 -8.05 -21.88 -1.30
C HIS A 456 -7.55 -22.40 -2.66
N PRO A 457 -8.10 -23.51 -3.21
CA PRO A 457 -7.64 -24.09 -4.48
C PRO A 457 -7.71 -23.14 -5.68
N PHE A 458 -8.68 -22.23 -5.72
CA PHE A 458 -8.78 -21.21 -6.75
C PHE A 458 -7.50 -20.34 -6.84
N ASP A 459 -6.92 -20.00 -5.70
CA ASP A 459 -5.75 -19.12 -5.63
C ASP A 459 -4.51 -19.81 -6.23
N VAL A 460 -4.37 -21.11 -5.98
CA VAL A 460 -3.32 -21.95 -6.58
C VAL A 460 -3.46 -21.99 -8.10
N ALA A 461 -4.65 -22.32 -8.60
CA ALA A 461 -4.90 -22.42 -10.05
C ALA A 461 -4.69 -21.08 -10.78
N ALA A 462 -5.10 -19.96 -10.18
CA ALA A 462 -4.87 -18.63 -10.74
C ALA A 462 -3.38 -18.28 -10.83
N LEU A 463 -2.58 -18.63 -9.81
CA LEU A 463 -1.13 -18.42 -9.85
C LEU A 463 -0.42 -19.36 -10.85
N GLU A 464 -0.83 -20.64 -10.95
CA GLU A 464 -0.32 -21.53 -11.98
C GLU A 464 -0.51 -20.92 -13.37
N ARG A 465 -1.74 -20.42 -13.66
CA ARG A 465 -2.01 -19.75 -14.94
C ARG A 465 -1.18 -18.47 -15.14
N SER A 466 -0.95 -17.69 -14.07
CA SER A 466 -0.13 -16.48 -14.17
C SER A 466 1.34 -16.77 -14.49
N ILE A 467 1.88 -17.87 -13.95
CA ILE A 467 3.24 -18.36 -14.23
C ILE A 467 3.34 -18.83 -15.69
N GLU A 468 2.35 -19.59 -16.18
CA GLU A 468 2.29 -20.00 -17.59
C GLU A 468 2.31 -18.79 -18.52
N LEU A 469 1.43 -17.81 -18.26
CA LEU A 469 1.38 -16.55 -19.02
C LEU A 469 2.71 -15.79 -19.00
N ALA A 470 3.36 -15.67 -17.84
CA ALA A 470 4.67 -15.03 -17.74
C ALA A 470 5.71 -15.71 -18.64
N ARG A 471 5.71 -17.05 -18.69
CA ARG A 471 6.62 -17.82 -19.54
C ARG A 471 6.25 -17.72 -21.02
N GLU A 472 4.96 -17.71 -21.36
CA GLU A 472 4.49 -17.48 -22.73
C GLU A 472 4.96 -16.11 -23.26
N VAL A 473 4.84 -15.04 -22.44
CA VAL A 473 5.35 -13.70 -22.78
C VAL A 473 6.85 -13.71 -22.98
N ALA A 474 7.61 -14.28 -22.04
CA ALA A 474 9.07 -14.32 -22.12
C ALA A 474 9.57 -15.15 -23.34
N ALA A 475 8.78 -16.09 -23.84
CA ALA A 475 9.08 -16.88 -25.03
C ALA A 475 8.68 -16.20 -26.35
N SER A 476 8.01 -15.04 -26.31
CA SER A 476 7.58 -14.29 -27.51
C SER A 476 8.77 -13.77 -28.32
N SER A 477 8.52 -13.42 -29.60
CA SER A 477 9.58 -12.93 -30.48
C SER A 477 10.14 -11.58 -30.01
N ALA A 478 9.29 -10.71 -29.45
CA ALA A 478 9.69 -9.42 -28.91
C ALA A 478 10.67 -9.55 -27.73
N MET A 479 10.53 -10.58 -26.91
CA MET A 479 11.36 -10.79 -25.72
C MET A 479 12.68 -11.50 -26.00
N LYS A 480 12.85 -12.16 -27.17
CA LYS A 480 14.10 -12.86 -27.52
C LYS A 480 15.39 -12.06 -27.30
N PRO A 481 15.47 -10.75 -27.63
CA PRO A 481 16.69 -9.97 -27.39
C PRO A 481 17.05 -9.80 -25.91
N PHE A 482 16.13 -10.08 -24.98
CA PHE A 482 16.28 -9.88 -23.54
C PHE A 482 16.29 -11.19 -22.74
N VAL A 483 16.30 -12.35 -23.42
CA VAL A 483 16.28 -13.67 -22.79
C VAL A 483 17.40 -14.54 -23.35
N VAL A 484 18.49 -14.68 -22.61
CA VAL A 484 19.54 -15.67 -22.90
C VAL A 484 19.07 -17.07 -22.48
N ARG A 485 18.49 -17.15 -21.28
CA ARG A 485 17.87 -18.35 -20.72
C ARG A 485 16.89 -18.03 -19.62
N GLU A 486 15.98 -18.96 -19.35
CA GLU A 486 15.19 -18.96 -18.13
C GLU A 486 16.06 -19.45 -16.97
N VAL A 487 16.24 -18.62 -15.93
CA VAL A 487 17.02 -18.96 -14.73
C VAL A 487 16.17 -19.79 -13.79
N ALA A 488 14.91 -19.41 -13.55
CA ALA A 488 13.94 -20.12 -12.73
C ALA A 488 12.56 -20.10 -13.39
N PRO A 489 11.84 -21.23 -13.45
CA PRO A 489 12.27 -22.58 -13.04
C PRO A 489 13.26 -23.27 -13.98
N GLY A 490 13.61 -22.71 -15.13
CA GLY A 490 14.60 -23.20 -16.09
C GLY A 490 14.18 -24.45 -16.88
N ARG A 491 13.01 -25.02 -16.58
CA ARG A 491 12.41 -26.16 -17.26
C ARG A 491 10.89 -26.14 -17.14
N THR A 492 10.21 -26.90 -17.98
CA THR A 492 8.75 -27.06 -17.85
C THR A 492 8.43 -27.88 -16.60
N LEU A 493 7.57 -27.32 -15.74
CA LEU A 493 7.00 -27.98 -14.56
C LEU A 493 5.56 -28.39 -14.84
N LYS A 494 5.09 -29.49 -14.23
CA LYS A 494 3.70 -29.99 -14.35
C LYS A 494 3.24 -30.63 -13.05
N GLY A 495 1.92 -30.59 -12.82
CA GLY A 495 1.28 -31.26 -11.69
C GLY A 495 1.89 -30.83 -10.35
N ALA A 496 2.29 -31.78 -9.50
CA ALA A 496 2.80 -31.49 -8.17
C ALA A 496 4.09 -30.64 -8.17
N GLU A 497 4.94 -30.74 -9.20
CA GLU A 497 6.15 -29.90 -9.31
C GLU A 497 5.78 -28.42 -9.53
N LEU A 498 4.80 -28.13 -10.38
CA LEU A 498 4.32 -26.77 -10.63
C LEU A 498 3.66 -26.21 -9.36
N VAL A 499 2.79 -26.97 -8.69
CA VAL A 499 2.18 -26.57 -7.41
C VAL A 499 3.24 -26.25 -6.35
N ASN A 500 4.31 -27.06 -6.25
CA ASN A 500 5.39 -26.79 -5.30
C ASN A 500 6.15 -25.51 -5.66
N PHE A 501 6.44 -25.30 -6.94
CA PHE A 501 7.06 -24.05 -7.41
C PHE A 501 6.19 -22.81 -7.13
N VAL A 502 4.86 -22.92 -7.32
CA VAL A 502 3.90 -21.88 -6.93
C VAL A 502 4.03 -21.57 -5.44
N ARG A 503 4.03 -22.59 -4.58
CA ARG A 503 4.13 -22.43 -3.12
C ARG A 503 5.47 -21.84 -2.69
N ASP A 504 6.57 -22.34 -3.24
CA ASP A 504 7.93 -21.88 -2.93
C ASP A 504 8.17 -20.43 -3.39
N GLY A 505 7.58 -20.03 -4.53
CA GLY A 505 7.69 -18.67 -5.07
C GLY A 505 6.67 -17.67 -4.50
N THR A 506 5.75 -18.10 -3.64
CA THR A 506 4.73 -17.21 -3.06
C THR A 506 5.39 -16.15 -2.17
N THR A 507 5.13 -14.88 -2.49
CA THR A 507 5.46 -13.71 -1.67
C THR A 507 4.23 -12.80 -1.56
N THR A 508 4.30 -11.79 -0.72
CA THR A 508 3.27 -10.75 -0.61
C THR A 508 3.49 -9.62 -1.61
N TYR A 509 2.43 -8.88 -1.95
CA TYR A 509 2.50 -7.56 -2.58
C TYR A 509 2.56 -6.41 -1.54
N PHE A 510 2.54 -6.76 -0.24
CA PHE A 510 2.51 -5.79 0.87
C PHE A 510 1.22 -4.95 0.92
N HIS A 511 0.08 -5.57 0.60
CA HIS A 511 -1.25 -4.94 0.49
C HIS A 511 -2.22 -5.39 1.59
N SER A 512 -1.72 -5.70 2.79
CA SER A 512 -2.52 -6.19 3.92
C SER A 512 -3.78 -5.34 4.16
N SER A 513 -4.96 -6.00 4.18
CA SER A 513 -6.26 -5.34 4.15
C SER A 513 -7.33 -6.16 4.86
N GLY A 514 -8.48 -5.57 5.15
CA GLY A 514 -9.72 -6.28 5.49
C GLY A 514 -9.92 -6.67 6.94
N ALA A 515 -8.91 -6.50 7.82
CA ALA A 515 -8.92 -6.96 9.22
C ALA A 515 -9.99 -6.32 10.13
N CYS A 516 -10.63 -5.23 9.69
CA CYS A 516 -11.68 -4.50 10.41
C CYS A 516 -12.78 -4.08 9.42
N ARG A 517 -13.28 -5.02 8.61
CA ARG A 517 -14.11 -4.75 7.45
C ARG A 517 -15.34 -3.88 7.74
N MET A 518 -15.64 -2.97 6.82
CA MET A 518 -16.89 -2.20 6.84
C MET A 518 -18.05 -3.02 6.29
N GLY A 519 -19.25 -2.70 6.74
CA GLY A 519 -20.47 -3.35 6.24
C GLY A 519 -21.72 -2.83 6.93
N LYS A 520 -22.86 -3.34 6.49
CA LYS A 520 -24.18 -3.11 7.09
C LYS A 520 -24.72 -4.31 7.88
N ASP A 521 -23.96 -5.40 7.91
CA ASP A 521 -24.30 -6.63 8.62
C ASP A 521 -23.73 -6.63 10.04
N ASP A 522 -24.26 -7.49 10.91
CA ASP A 522 -23.91 -7.57 12.34
C ASP A 522 -22.45 -8.04 12.59
N HIS A 523 -21.77 -8.54 11.56
CA HIS A 523 -20.38 -8.97 11.60
C HIS A 523 -19.41 -7.87 11.17
N ALA A 524 -19.91 -6.70 10.71
CA ALA A 524 -19.04 -5.59 10.35
C ALA A 524 -18.35 -5.00 11.60
N VAL A 525 -17.07 -4.70 11.49
CA VAL A 525 -16.32 -4.02 12.55
C VAL A 525 -16.65 -2.53 12.55
N VAL A 526 -16.80 -1.94 11.36
CA VAL A 526 -17.23 -0.55 11.20
C VAL A 526 -18.43 -0.43 10.26
N ASP A 527 -19.23 0.60 10.49
CA ASP A 527 -20.36 0.95 9.62
C ASP A 527 -19.93 1.76 8.37
N SER A 528 -20.91 2.19 7.54
CA SER A 528 -20.66 3.00 6.34
C SER A 528 -20.08 4.39 6.63
N GLN A 529 -20.17 4.86 7.87
CA GLN A 529 -19.57 6.10 8.35
C GLN A 529 -18.23 5.84 9.07
N LEU A 530 -17.69 4.62 8.93
CA LEU A 530 -16.43 4.15 9.51
C LEU A 530 -16.39 4.19 11.05
N ARG A 531 -17.54 4.24 11.73
CA ARG A 531 -17.63 4.16 13.20
C ARG A 531 -17.44 2.73 13.64
N VAL A 532 -16.63 2.52 14.67
CA VAL A 532 -16.43 1.21 15.28
C VAL A 532 -17.69 0.80 16.03
N ASN A 533 -18.26 -0.34 15.67
CA ASN A 533 -19.49 -0.83 16.26
C ASN A 533 -19.31 -1.15 17.76
N GLY A 534 -20.28 -0.74 18.59
CA GLY A 534 -20.31 -0.97 20.02
C GLY A 534 -19.56 0.03 20.90
N VAL A 535 -18.98 1.09 20.32
CA VAL A 535 -18.35 2.21 21.03
C VAL A 535 -18.61 3.53 20.32
N ASP A 536 -18.49 4.64 21.05
CA ASP A 536 -18.67 5.98 20.52
C ASP A 536 -17.34 6.67 20.26
N ASN A 537 -17.31 7.63 19.33
CA ASN A 537 -16.19 8.52 19.03
C ASN A 537 -14.89 7.80 18.60
N LEU A 538 -15.01 6.60 18.03
CA LEU A 538 -13.91 5.84 17.45
C LEU A 538 -14.23 5.47 16.02
N ARG A 539 -13.30 5.79 15.11
CA ARG A 539 -13.40 5.42 13.70
C ARG A 539 -12.12 4.74 13.19
N ILE A 540 -12.21 4.10 12.03
CA ILE A 540 -11.07 3.52 11.33
C ILE A 540 -11.01 4.09 9.93
N ALA A 541 -9.82 4.51 9.50
CA ALA A 541 -9.57 5.04 8.15
C ALA A 541 -8.25 4.51 7.59
N ASP A 542 -8.21 3.24 7.22
CA ASP A 542 -7.09 2.60 6.52
C ASP A 542 -7.57 1.35 5.74
N SER A 543 -6.62 0.57 5.20
CA SER A 543 -6.90 -0.64 4.41
C SER A 543 -7.71 -1.70 5.14
N THR A 544 -7.73 -1.69 6.47
CA THR A 544 -8.43 -2.71 7.26
C THR A 544 -9.95 -2.69 7.07
N ILE A 545 -10.52 -1.53 6.64
CA ILE A 545 -11.97 -1.42 6.45
C ILE A 545 -12.48 -2.10 5.17
N MET A 546 -11.61 -2.51 4.27
CA MET A 546 -12.00 -3.10 2.99
C MET A 546 -12.78 -4.41 3.19
N PRO A 547 -14.04 -4.54 2.75
CA PRO A 547 -14.77 -5.81 2.84
C PRO A 547 -14.15 -6.90 1.94
N ARG A 548 -13.71 -6.49 0.77
CA ARG A 548 -12.87 -7.20 -0.18
C ARG A 548 -11.75 -6.26 -0.58
N ILE A 549 -10.51 -6.76 -0.62
CA ILE A 549 -9.37 -6.04 -1.15
C ILE A 549 -9.65 -5.63 -2.60
N VAL A 550 -9.25 -4.44 -3.00
CA VAL A 550 -9.35 -3.98 -4.40
C VAL A 550 -8.37 -4.77 -5.28
N ALA A 551 -8.75 -5.11 -6.49
CA ALA A 551 -7.93 -5.94 -7.38
C ALA A 551 -6.75 -5.19 -8.05
N VAL A 552 -6.19 -4.19 -7.36
CA VAL A 552 -5.04 -3.36 -7.76
C VAL A 552 -4.23 -2.99 -6.50
N PRO A 553 -3.00 -2.46 -6.61
CA PRO A 553 -2.26 -1.90 -5.48
C PRO A 553 -3.10 -0.96 -4.61
N THR A 554 -3.06 -1.15 -3.30
CA THR A 554 -4.05 -0.61 -2.35
C THR A 554 -3.86 0.87 -2.00
N MET A 555 -2.73 1.49 -2.35
CA MET A 555 -2.43 2.87 -1.96
C MET A 555 -3.50 3.89 -2.42
N PRO A 556 -3.97 3.93 -3.69
CA PRO A 556 -5.03 4.84 -4.10
C PRO A 556 -6.36 4.58 -3.39
N ALA A 557 -6.68 3.33 -3.07
CA ALA A 557 -7.85 2.99 -2.26
C ALA A 557 -7.75 3.56 -0.84
N CYS A 558 -6.56 3.53 -0.22
CA CYS A 558 -6.32 4.16 1.08
C CYS A 558 -6.47 5.69 1.01
N VAL A 559 -6.03 6.32 -0.08
CA VAL A 559 -6.26 7.76 -0.33
C VAL A 559 -7.76 8.05 -0.41
N PHE A 560 -8.51 7.25 -1.17
CA PHE A 560 -9.97 7.37 -1.24
C PHE A 560 -10.64 7.25 0.14
N ILE A 561 -10.20 6.28 0.96
CA ILE A 561 -10.68 6.12 2.35
C ILE A 561 -10.41 7.37 3.17
N GLY A 562 -9.22 7.95 3.09
CA GLY A 562 -8.86 9.20 3.78
C GLY A 562 -9.72 10.39 3.35
N LEU A 563 -9.96 10.55 2.05
CA LEU A 563 -10.85 11.59 1.51
C LEU A 563 -12.29 11.41 1.99
N ARG A 564 -12.80 10.16 1.95
CA ARG A 564 -14.15 9.83 2.44
C ARG A 564 -14.30 10.10 3.94
N MET A 565 -13.28 9.78 4.75
CA MET A 565 -13.29 10.11 6.16
C MET A 565 -13.35 11.63 6.38
N ALA A 566 -12.59 12.41 5.64
CA ALA A 566 -12.67 13.87 5.71
C ALA A 566 -14.06 14.39 5.32
N GLU A 567 -14.70 13.85 4.29
CA GLU A 567 -16.09 14.20 3.93
C GLU A 567 -17.08 13.85 5.05
N ILE A 568 -16.93 12.68 5.65
CA ILE A 568 -17.79 12.21 6.76
C ILE A 568 -17.69 13.16 7.95
N LEU A 569 -16.48 13.54 8.35
CA LEU A 569 -16.25 14.39 9.52
C LEU A 569 -16.73 15.83 9.31
N THR A 570 -16.64 16.35 8.08
CA THR A 570 -17.00 17.75 7.76
C THR A 570 -18.43 17.93 7.27
N GLY A 571 -19.20 16.85 7.13
CA GLY A 571 -20.56 16.91 6.57
C GLY A 571 -20.64 17.27 5.08
N HIS A 572 -19.49 17.47 4.41
CA HIS A 572 -19.43 17.71 2.97
C HIS A 572 -19.82 16.42 2.22
N GLY A 573 -20.84 16.48 1.39
CA GLY A 573 -21.39 15.31 0.67
C GLY A 573 -22.88 15.06 0.96
N HIS A 574 -23.48 15.77 1.91
CA HIS A 574 -24.93 15.71 2.13
C HIS A 574 -25.73 16.60 1.16
N HIS A 575 -25.09 17.55 0.45
CA HIS A 575 -25.78 18.51 -0.42
C HIS A 575 -25.97 18.05 -1.88
N ASP A 576 -25.24 17.05 -2.37
CA ASP A 576 -25.34 16.60 -3.79
C ASP A 576 -26.60 15.76 -4.12
N ASN A 577 -27.40 15.37 -3.12
CA ASN A 577 -28.61 14.56 -3.37
C ASN A 577 -29.90 15.39 -3.62
N ARG A 578 -29.84 16.72 -3.67
CA ARG A 578 -31.05 17.57 -3.86
C ARG A 578 -31.23 18.12 -5.28
N GLU A 579 -30.30 17.92 -6.21
CA GLU A 579 -30.37 18.57 -7.53
C GLU A 579 -30.93 17.71 -8.68
N HIS A 580 -31.41 16.49 -8.46
CA HIS A 580 -31.92 15.64 -9.54
C HIS A 580 -33.32 15.03 -9.31
N THR A 581 -34.23 15.76 -8.69
CA THR A 581 -35.65 15.33 -8.64
C THR A 581 -36.63 16.28 -9.32
N ASP A 582 -36.19 17.25 -10.09
CA ASP A 582 -37.12 18.08 -10.87
C ASP A 582 -36.61 18.33 -12.28
N SER A 583 -37.06 17.54 -13.23
CA SER A 583 -37.47 17.96 -14.59
C SER A 583 -37.75 16.75 -15.47
N ALA A 584 -38.95 16.17 -15.32
CA ALA A 584 -39.60 15.48 -16.44
C ALA A 584 -40.62 16.47 -17.03
N PRO A 585 -40.55 16.84 -18.32
CA PRO A 585 -41.61 17.62 -18.94
C PRO A 585 -42.84 16.71 -19.10
N ARG A 586 -43.96 17.18 -18.58
CA ARG A 586 -45.28 16.64 -18.93
C ARG A 586 -45.62 17.13 -20.33
N ALA A 587 -45.88 16.22 -21.23
CA ALA A 587 -46.71 16.36 -22.41
C ALA A 587 -47.45 15.06 -22.69
#